data_6b7783b78897ebf269ed855cec17d27c
#
_entry.id   6b7783b78897ebf269ed855cec17d27c
#
_cell.length_a   1.000
_cell.length_b   1.000
_cell.length_c   1.000
_cell.angle_alpha   90.00
_cell.angle_beta   90.00
_cell.angle_gamma   90.00
#
_symmetry.space_group_name_H-M   'P 1'
#
loop_
_entity.id
_entity.type
_entity.pdbx_description
1 polymer ?
#
loop_
_entity_poly.entity_id
_entity_poly.type
_entity_poly.pdbx_seq_one_letter_code
_entity_poly.pdbx_strand_id
1 'polypeptide(L)'
;MKKLNKMEIFEVNPITNNQNKDYQLSIFLAGTIDMGNSRDWQQEFIQQLIKASQNVKEQTGSIAVFNPRRPPEYGPSNLNFDLREQIRWELEHLEKANTIIMYIIGSSKSPVSLIELGLFARSKKLTVICEPDYYRYTNVEETCKFYNVDFYNDYQKFIENFI
;
A
#
# COMPACT_ATOMS: atom_id res chain seq x y z
N MET A 1 1.45 2.76 -37.44
CA MET A 1 0.70 2.05 -36.37
C MET A 1 1.12 2.64 -35.03
N LYS A 2 0.23 3.38 -34.36
CA LYS A 2 0.47 3.81 -32.98
C LYS A 2 0.50 2.54 -32.09
N LYS A 3 1.62 2.25 -31.44
CA LYS A 3 1.67 1.26 -30.38
C LYS A 3 0.60 1.67 -29.34
N LEU A 4 -0.42 0.85 -29.16
CA LEU A 4 -1.34 0.97 -28.03
C LEU A 4 -0.45 0.95 -26.77
N ASN A 5 -0.34 2.09 -26.10
CA ASN A 5 0.40 2.17 -24.85
C ASN A 5 -0.39 1.36 -23.82
N LYS A 6 0.21 0.26 -23.38
CA LYS A 6 -0.31 -0.60 -22.34
C LYS A 6 -0.27 0.16 -21.00
N MET A 7 -1.20 -0.14 -20.08
CA MET A 7 -1.13 0.36 -18.71
C MET A 7 0.24 0.01 -18.11
N GLU A 8 0.99 1.01 -17.68
CA GLU A 8 2.27 0.82 -17.01
C GLU A 8 2.08 0.87 -15.49
N ILE A 9 2.53 -0.16 -14.79
CA ILE A 9 2.54 -0.20 -13.32
C ILE A 9 3.99 -0.28 -12.88
N PHE A 10 4.41 0.61 -12.01
CA PHE A 10 5.77 0.62 -11.48
C PHE A 10 5.80 0.92 -9.99
N GLU A 11 6.75 0.29 -9.32
CA GLU A 11 6.98 0.47 -7.89
C GLU A 11 7.89 1.67 -7.62
N VAL A 12 7.54 2.42 -6.59
CA VAL A 12 8.36 3.47 -6.00
C VAL A 12 8.53 3.13 -4.52
N ASN A 13 9.75 2.96 -4.07
CA ASN A 13 10.08 2.68 -2.68
C ASN A 13 11.16 3.65 -2.17
N PRO A 14 11.46 3.69 -0.86
CA PRO A 14 12.41 4.66 -0.30
C PRO A 14 13.84 4.58 -0.85
N ILE A 15 14.18 3.48 -1.53
CA ILE A 15 15.53 3.20 -2.03
C ILE A 15 15.65 3.46 -3.53
N THR A 16 14.59 3.15 -4.31
CA THR A 16 14.65 3.24 -5.77
C THR A 16 14.35 4.65 -6.27
N ASN A 17 15.15 5.10 -7.25
CA ASN A 17 15.06 6.44 -7.85
C ASN A 17 13.95 6.60 -8.91
N ASN A 18 12.86 5.84 -8.86
CA ASN A 18 11.71 6.05 -9.76
C ASN A 18 10.88 7.30 -9.40
N GLN A 19 11.35 8.12 -8.47
CA GLN A 19 10.64 9.29 -7.94
C GLN A 19 10.35 10.37 -9.00
N ASN A 20 11.09 10.38 -10.11
CA ASN A 20 10.96 11.36 -11.18
C ASN A 20 10.13 10.85 -12.37
N LYS A 21 9.53 9.68 -12.27
CA LYS A 21 8.71 9.11 -13.34
C LYS A 21 7.30 9.66 -13.25
N ASP A 22 6.78 10.19 -14.34
CA ASP A 22 5.41 10.67 -14.41
C ASP A 22 4.40 9.54 -14.29
N TYR A 23 3.32 9.77 -13.55
CA TYR A 23 2.21 8.85 -13.38
C TYR A 23 0.87 9.59 -13.35
N GLN A 24 -0.19 8.90 -13.71
CA GLN A 24 -1.55 9.44 -13.70
C GLN A 24 -2.29 9.12 -12.40
N LEU A 25 -2.02 7.95 -11.83
CA LEU A 25 -2.59 7.49 -10.57
C LEU A 25 -1.51 6.95 -9.65
N SER A 26 -1.77 7.01 -8.37
CA SER A 26 -0.86 6.47 -7.36
C SER A 26 -1.61 5.74 -6.25
N ILE A 27 -1.00 4.65 -5.79
CA ILE A 27 -1.50 3.80 -4.71
C ILE A 27 -0.40 3.67 -3.66
N PHE A 28 -0.71 3.98 -2.41
CA PHE A 28 0.19 3.71 -1.29
C PHE A 28 -0.21 2.41 -0.58
N LEU A 29 0.75 1.53 -0.34
CA LEU A 29 0.55 0.25 0.35
C LEU A 29 0.93 0.36 1.83
N ALA A 30 -0.04 0.78 2.65
CA ALA A 30 0.11 0.89 4.10
C ALA A 30 -0.17 -0.44 4.81
N GLY A 31 0.18 -0.55 6.08
CA GLY A 31 -0.17 -1.70 6.90
C GLY A 31 1.05 -2.49 7.36
N THR A 32 0.87 -3.78 7.59
CA THR A 32 1.88 -4.62 8.21
C THR A 32 3.12 -4.79 7.34
N ILE A 33 4.28 -4.44 7.92
CA ILE A 33 5.61 -4.73 7.38
C ILE A 33 6.40 -5.56 8.39
N ASP A 34 6.21 -5.28 9.68
CA ASP A 34 6.82 -5.98 10.81
C ASP A 34 8.35 -6.11 10.67
N MET A 35 9.00 -4.98 10.34
CA MET A 35 10.44 -4.87 10.07
C MET A 35 10.94 -5.87 9.01
N GLY A 36 10.08 -6.25 8.07
CA GLY A 36 10.37 -7.22 7.02
C GLY A 36 10.16 -8.69 7.40
N ASN A 37 9.68 -8.98 8.62
CA ASN A 37 9.44 -10.35 9.08
C ASN A 37 8.05 -10.90 8.73
N SER A 38 7.12 -10.05 8.30
CA SER A 38 5.79 -10.48 7.86
C SER A 38 5.79 -10.92 6.39
N ARG A 39 4.72 -11.60 5.98
CA ARG A 39 4.41 -11.87 4.57
C ARG A 39 4.56 -10.60 3.74
N ASP A 40 5.22 -10.68 2.60
CA ASP A 40 5.35 -9.55 1.67
C ASP A 40 4.11 -9.40 0.80
N TRP A 41 3.01 -9.01 1.44
CA TRP A 41 1.75 -8.79 0.77
C TRP A 41 1.79 -7.62 -0.22
N GLN A 42 2.68 -6.66 0.01
CA GLN A 42 2.88 -5.52 -0.88
C GLN A 42 3.35 -6.00 -2.26
N GLN A 43 4.38 -6.85 -2.29
CA GLN A 43 4.87 -7.41 -3.55
C GLN A 43 3.82 -8.31 -4.21
N GLU A 44 3.08 -9.09 -3.45
CA GLU A 44 1.99 -9.91 -3.96
C GLU A 44 0.90 -9.05 -4.61
N PHE A 45 0.48 -7.97 -3.96
CA PHE A 45 -0.49 -7.01 -4.52
C PHE A 45 -0.01 -6.40 -5.83
N ILE A 46 1.25 -5.93 -5.88
CA ILE A 46 1.84 -5.37 -7.10
C ILE A 46 1.80 -6.37 -8.25
N GLN A 47 2.16 -7.63 -8.01
CA GLN A 47 2.13 -8.68 -9.03
C GLN A 47 0.70 -8.98 -9.50
N GLN A 48 -0.28 -9.01 -8.61
CA GLN A 48 -1.69 -9.18 -8.95
C GLN A 48 -2.20 -8.02 -9.81
N LEU A 49 -1.85 -6.79 -9.46
CA LEU A 49 -2.23 -5.60 -10.21
C LEU A 49 -1.62 -5.60 -11.64
N ILE A 50 -0.33 -5.94 -11.75
CA ILE A 50 0.34 -6.09 -13.06
C ILE A 50 -0.36 -7.15 -13.91
N LYS A 51 -0.66 -8.32 -13.33
CA LYS A 51 -1.34 -9.41 -14.04
C LYS A 51 -2.72 -8.98 -14.53
N ALA A 52 -3.49 -8.30 -13.69
CA ALA A 52 -4.81 -7.80 -14.05
C ALA A 52 -4.75 -6.79 -15.20
N SER A 53 -3.79 -5.86 -15.15
CA SER A 53 -3.60 -4.86 -16.21
C SER A 53 -3.29 -5.46 -17.58
N GLN A 54 -2.73 -6.66 -17.64
CA GLN A 54 -2.44 -7.35 -18.90
C GLN A 54 -3.69 -7.84 -19.62
N ASN A 55 -4.78 -8.05 -18.89
CA ASN A 55 -6.04 -8.54 -19.41
C ASN A 55 -6.96 -7.43 -19.97
N VAL A 56 -6.62 -6.16 -19.71
CA VAL A 56 -7.41 -5.02 -20.16
C VAL A 56 -6.85 -4.48 -21.47
N LYS A 57 -7.63 -4.62 -22.56
CA LYS A 57 -7.14 -4.34 -23.94
C LYS A 57 -7.04 -2.85 -24.31
N GLU A 58 -7.68 -1.94 -23.58
CA GLU A 58 -7.86 -0.54 -24.01
C GLU A 58 -7.44 0.52 -22.99
N GLN A 59 -6.85 0.14 -21.84
CA GLN A 59 -6.40 1.12 -20.86
C GLN A 59 -4.96 1.56 -21.13
N THR A 60 -4.82 2.86 -21.34
CA THR A 60 -3.51 3.52 -21.41
C THR A 60 -3.31 4.36 -20.17
N GLY A 61 -2.11 4.40 -19.65
CA GLY A 61 -1.76 5.21 -18.50
C GLY A 61 -0.64 4.62 -17.66
N SER A 62 -0.38 5.26 -16.54
CA SER A 62 0.65 4.83 -15.60
C SER A 62 0.15 4.92 -14.15
N ILE A 63 0.45 3.89 -13.38
CA ILE A 63 0.16 3.80 -11.95
C ILE A 63 1.48 3.65 -11.19
N ALA A 64 1.76 4.59 -10.29
CA ALA A 64 2.83 4.46 -9.33
C ALA A 64 2.32 3.74 -8.07
N VAL A 65 3.00 2.68 -7.67
CA VAL A 65 2.70 1.99 -6.41
C VAL A 65 3.77 2.34 -5.40
N PHE A 66 3.41 3.14 -4.40
CA PHE A 66 4.28 3.54 -3.31
C PHE A 66 4.34 2.41 -2.28
N ASN A 67 5.48 1.74 -2.25
CA ASN A 67 5.74 0.62 -1.35
C ASN A 67 6.75 1.02 -0.28
N PRO A 68 6.33 1.19 0.99
CA PRO A 68 7.26 1.55 2.07
C PRO A 68 8.17 0.41 2.50
N ARG A 69 7.87 -0.82 2.09
CA ARG A 69 8.69 -1.98 2.41
C ARG A 69 10.02 -1.92 1.67
N ARG A 70 11.10 -1.97 2.42
CA ARG A 70 12.45 -2.02 1.85
C ARG A 70 12.75 -3.40 1.30
N PRO A 71 13.48 -3.51 0.19
CA PRO A 71 14.05 -4.77 -0.24
C PRO A 71 14.93 -5.39 0.87
N PRO A 72 14.97 -6.73 0.99
CA PRO A 72 15.69 -7.41 2.09
C PRO A 72 17.15 -6.99 2.27
N GLU A 73 17.84 -6.70 1.18
CA GLU A 73 19.24 -6.23 1.16
C GLU A 73 19.45 -4.85 1.82
N TYR A 74 18.37 -4.10 2.00
CA TYR A 74 18.37 -2.77 2.64
C TYR A 74 17.60 -2.76 3.97
N GLY A 75 17.45 -3.92 4.60
CA GLY A 75 16.74 -4.07 5.86
C GLY A 75 17.39 -3.37 7.06
N PRO A 76 16.82 -3.53 8.26
CA PRO A 76 17.24 -2.79 9.48
C PRO A 76 18.69 -3.00 9.90
N SER A 77 19.33 -4.07 9.45
CA SER A 77 20.74 -4.35 9.71
C SER A 77 21.72 -3.53 8.86
N ASN A 78 21.23 -2.79 7.89
CA ASN A 78 22.07 -1.91 7.07
C ASN A 78 22.38 -0.62 7.85
N LEU A 79 23.67 -0.37 8.14
CA LEU A 79 24.16 0.76 8.95
C LEU A 79 23.86 2.16 8.34
N ASN A 80 23.45 2.22 7.08
CA ASN A 80 23.08 3.47 6.39
C ASN A 80 21.57 3.78 6.40
N PHE A 81 20.82 3.11 7.27
CA PHE A 81 19.38 3.32 7.38
C PHE A 81 19.06 4.54 8.25
N ASP A 82 18.49 5.60 7.67
CA ASP A 82 17.89 6.70 8.42
C ASP A 82 16.38 6.50 8.55
N LEU A 83 15.96 6.14 9.77
CA LEU A 83 14.55 5.94 10.09
C LEU A 83 13.72 7.23 9.93
N ARG A 84 14.30 8.40 10.19
CA ARG A 84 13.58 9.68 10.05
C ARG A 84 13.31 10.01 8.58
N GLU A 85 14.26 9.75 7.70
CA GLU A 85 14.08 9.89 6.25
C GLU A 85 13.01 8.95 5.73
N GLN A 86 13.00 7.69 6.19
CA GLN A 86 11.98 6.72 5.87
C GLN A 86 10.58 7.19 6.28
N ILE A 87 10.42 7.64 7.52
CA ILE A 87 9.13 8.14 8.05
C ILE A 87 8.64 9.34 7.25
N ARG A 88 9.52 10.28 6.92
CA ARG A 88 9.16 11.45 6.09
C ARG A 88 8.73 11.03 4.69
N TRP A 89 9.46 10.13 4.09
CA TRP A 89 9.10 9.57 2.78
C TRP A 89 7.70 8.92 2.81
N GLU A 90 7.41 8.13 3.84
CA GLU A 90 6.10 7.50 4.01
C GLU A 90 4.98 8.55 4.14
N LEU A 91 5.13 9.52 5.03
CA LEU A 91 4.14 10.58 5.23
C LEU A 91 3.91 11.40 3.94
N GLU A 92 4.98 11.79 3.24
CA GLU A 92 4.87 12.52 1.99
C GLU A 92 4.14 11.73 0.90
N HIS A 93 4.42 10.42 0.79
CA HIS A 93 3.79 9.58 -0.21
C HIS A 93 2.35 9.17 0.14
N LEU A 94 2.04 9.03 1.43
CA LEU A 94 0.66 8.91 1.92
C LEU A 94 -0.17 10.15 1.53
N GLU A 95 0.37 11.36 1.72
CA GLU A 95 -0.31 12.60 1.30
C GLU A 95 -0.49 12.69 -0.22
N LYS A 96 0.52 12.32 -1.00
CA LYS A 96 0.49 12.37 -2.48
C LYS A 96 -0.43 11.32 -3.10
N ALA A 97 -0.60 10.16 -2.46
CA ALA A 97 -1.33 9.04 -3.05
C ALA A 97 -2.79 9.39 -3.36
N ASN A 98 -3.29 8.94 -4.51
CA ASN A 98 -4.70 9.00 -4.86
C ASN A 98 -5.53 7.99 -4.05
N THR A 99 -4.95 6.83 -3.77
CA THR A 99 -5.57 5.74 -3.01
C THR A 99 -4.57 5.18 -2.01
N ILE A 100 -5.03 4.87 -0.80
CA ILE A 100 -4.26 4.18 0.22
C ILE A 100 -4.92 2.84 0.48
N ILE A 101 -4.17 1.76 0.33
CA ILE A 101 -4.59 0.42 0.69
C ILE A 101 -3.81 0.02 1.94
N MET A 102 -4.51 -0.25 3.02
CA MET A 102 -3.93 -0.66 4.28
C MET A 102 -4.32 -2.10 4.61
N TYR A 103 -3.32 -2.97 4.74
CA TYR A 103 -3.56 -4.34 5.15
C TYR A 103 -2.89 -4.66 6.49
N ILE A 104 -3.70 -4.99 7.49
CA ILE A 104 -3.28 -5.34 8.84
C ILE A 104 -3.43 -6.85 9.03
N ILE A 105 -2.29 -7.52 9.14
CA ILE A 105 -2.20 -8.97 9.37
C ILE A 105 -2.48 -9.27 10.84
N GLY A 106 -3.29 -10.29 11.11
CA GLY A 106 -3.79 -10.63 12.45
C GLY A 106 -2.69 -10.90 13.48
N SER A 107 -1.63 -11.58 13.10
CA SER A 107 -0.50 -11.90 13.99
C SER A 107 0.43 -10.72 14.28
N SER A 108 0.24 -9.57 13.63
CA SER A 108 1.13 -8.40 13.75
C SER A 108 0.71 -7.46 14.88
N LYS A 109 1.61 -6.57 15.27
CA LYS A 109 1.28 -5.41 16.14
C LYS A 109 0.89 -4.18 15.35
N SER A 110 1.58 -3.90 14.26
CA SER A 110 1.34 -2.79 13.32
C SER A 110 0.97 -1.44 13.97
N PRO A 111 1.73 -0.94 14.94
CA PRO A 111 1.37 0.30 15.66
C PRO A 111 1.40 1.52 14.77
N VAL A 112 2.30 1.58 13.80
CA VAL A 112 2.39 2.70 12.84
C VAL A 112 1.16 2.73 11.94
N SER A 113 0.64 1.57 11.52
CA SER A 113 -0.59 1.46 10.74
C SER A 113 -1.80 2.06 11.49
N LEU A 114 -1.85 1.94 12.82
CA LEU A 114 -2.90 2.58 13.62
C LEU A 114 -2.79 4.12 13.61
N ILE A 115 -1.57 4.66 13.61
CA ILE A 115 -1.34 6.11 13.46
C ILE A 115 -1.83 6.57 12.08
N GLU A 116 -1.43 5.87 11.03
CA GLU A 116 -1.82 6.17 9.65
C GLU A 116 -3.32 6.06 9.44
N LEU A 117 -3.98 5.05 10.02
CA LEU A 117 -5.43 4.94 10.04
C LEU A 117 -6.08 6.19 10.64
N GLY A 118 -5.60 6.66 11.78
CA GLY A 118 -6.10 7.87 12.42
C GLY A 118 -5.91 9.12 11.58
N LEU A 119 -4.77 9.25 10.89
CA LEU A 119 -4.45 10.38 10.01
C LEU A 119 -5.33 10.42 8.76
N PHE A 120 -5.60 9.26 8.16
CA PHE A 120 -6.22 9.17 6.83
C PHE A 120 -7.68 8.66 6.83
N ALA A 121 -8.27 8.31 7.97
CA ALA A 121 -9.67 7.86 8.04
C ALA A 121 -10.67 8.85 7.41
N ARG A 122 -10.38 10.15 7.48
CA ARG A 122 -11.23 11.22 6.90
C ARG A 122 -10.88 11.59 5.46
N SER A 123 -9.82 11.02 4.90
CA SER A 123 -9.24 11.45 3.61
C SER A 123 -10.09 11.08 2.40
N LYS A 124 -11.03 10.14 2.54
CA LYS A 124 -11.83 9.54 1.44
C LYS A 124 -11.02 8.73 0.43
N LYS A 125 -9.74 8.48 0.70
CA LYS A 125 -8.84 7.71 -0.17
C LYS A 125 -8.32 6.42 0.46
N LEU A 126 -8.76 6.09 1.68
CA LEU A 126 -8.31 4.92 2.45
C LEU A 126 -9.28 3.75 2.30
N THR A 127 -8.72 2.59 2.02
CA THR A 127 -9.36 1.27 2.14
C THR A 127 -8.56 0.45 3.13
N VAL A 128 -9.23 -0.20 4.07
CA VAL A 128 -8.59 -1.00 5.12
C VAL A 128 -9.00 -2.46 5.01
N ILE A 129 -8.02 -3.33 5.04
CA ILE A 129 -8.18 -4.76 5.22
C ILE A 129 -7.57 -5.11 6.57
N CYS A 130 -8.34 -5.74 7.46
CA CYS A 130 -7.87 -6.14 8.78
C CYS A 130 -8.33 -7.55 9.10
N GLU A 131 -7.39 -8.45 9.38
CA GLU A 131 -7.72 -9.82 9.74
C GLU A 131 -8.42 -9.88 11.11
N PRO A 132 -9.45 -10.76 11.27
CA PRO A 132 -10.29 -10.76 12.48
C PRO A 132 -9.55 -11.10 13.79
N ASP A 133 -8.42 -11.79 13.71
CA ASP A 133 -7.58 -12.16 14.85
C ASP A 133 -6.58 -11.07 15.27
N TYR A 134 -6.59 -9.90 14.58
CA TYR A 134 -5.78 -8.76 15.00
C TYR A 134 -6.22 -8.25 16.39
N TYR A 135 -5.29 -8.07 17.31
CA TYR A 135 -5.59 -7.76 18.72
C TYR A 135 -6.36 -6.44 18.94
N ARG A 136 -6.35 -5.53 17.97
CA ARG A 136 -7.12 -4.27 17.94
C ARG A 136 -8.17 -4.24 16.84
N TYR A 137 -8.60 -5.39 16.36
CA TYR A 137 -9.58 -5.52 15.28
C TYR A 137 -10.81 -4.64 15.50
N THR A 138 -11.43 -4.70 16.67
CA THR A 138 -12.65 -3.89 17.00
C THR A 138 -12.38 -2.39 16.92
N ASN A 139 -11.19 -1.92 17.36
CA ASN A 139 -10.83 -0.51 17.22
C ASN A 139 -10.74 -0.09 15.76
N VAL A 140 -10.13 -0.93 14.91
CA VAL A 140 -9.98 -0.67 13.48
C VAL A 140 -11.35 -0.68 12.80
N GLU A 141 -12.15 -1.72 13.01
CA GLU A 141 -13.48 -1.87 12.43
C GLU A 141 -14.41 -0.71 12.76
N GLU A 142 -14.55 -0.36 14.04
CA GLU A 142 -15.41 0.73 14.48
C GLU A 142 -14.93 2.10 13.98
N THR A 143 -13.62 2.33 13.91
CA THR A 143 -13.05 3.54 13.32
C THR A 143 -13.41 3.64 11.84
N CYS A 144 -13.21 2.58 11.08
CA CYS A 144 -13.57 2.54 9.66
C CYS A 144 -15.07 2.78 9.45
N LYS A 145 -15.91 2.14 10.23
CA LYS A 145 -17.36 2.29 10.18
C LYS A 145 -17.81 3.73 10.48
N PHE A 146 -17.25 4.33 11.52
CA PHE A 146 -17.60 5.70 11.94
C PHE A 146 -17.25 6.74 10.88
N TYR A 147 -16.10 6.59 10.21
CA TYR A 147 -15.61 7.52 9.19
C TYR A 147 -15.98 7.13 7.76
N ASN A 148 -16.76 6.06 7.55
CA ASN A 148 -17.13 5.53 6.23
C ASN A 148 -15.92 5.19 5.38
N VAL A 149 -14.94 4.53 5.98
CA VAL A 149 -13.78 3.95 5.30
C VAL A 149 -14.19 2.58 4.75
N ASP A 150 -13.84 2.29 3.50
CA ASP A 150 -14.04 0.96 2.93
C ASP A 150 -13.26 -0.07 3.73
N PHE A 151 -13.97 -1.09 4.24
CA PHE A 151 -13.41 -2.06 5.16
C PHE A 151 -13.67 -3.51 4.72
N TYR A 152 -12.61 -4.31 4.79
CA TYR A 152 -12.64 -5.74 4.50
C TYR A 152 -12.00 -6.50 5.67
N ASN A 153 -12.55 -7.66 6.02
CA ASN A 153 -11.96 -8.57 7.00
C ASN A 153 -11.25 -9.77 6.34
N ASP A 154 -11.16 -9.76 5.03
CA ASP A 154 -10.56 -10.82 4.23
C ASP A 154 -9.85 -10.21 3.01
N TYR A 155 -8.55 -10.52 2.88
CA TYR A 155 -7.72 -9.97 1.81
C TYR A 155 -8.13 -10.49 0.43
N GLN A 156 -8.56 -11.75 0.33
CA GLN A 156 -8.97 -12.32 -0.95
C GLN A 156 -10.23 -11.65 -1.49
N LYS A 157 -11.21 -11.41 -0.61
CA LYS A 157 -12.42 -10.66 -0.97
C LYS A 157 -12.11 -9.23 -1.42
N PHE A 158 -11.15 -8.58 -0.74
CA PHE A 158 -10.70 -7.27 -1.19
C PHE A 158 -10.13 -7.33 -2.60
N ILE A 159 -9.21 -8.26 -2.88
CA ILE A 159 -8.58 -8.41 -4.20
C ILE A 159 -9.62 -8.66 -5.29
N GLU A 160 -10.59 -9.54 -5.06
CA GLU A 160 -11.67 -9.86 -6.02
C GLU A 160 -12.55 -8.65 -6.37
N ASN A 161 -12.70 -7.70 -5.45
CA ASN A 161 -13.47 -6.48 -5.68
C ASN A 161 -12.63 -5.32 -6.24
N PHE A 162 -11.33 -5.33 -5.99
CA PHE A 162 -10.44 -4.23 -6.37
C PHE A 162 -9.84 -4.40 -7.77
N ILE A 163 -9.52 -5.63 -8.15
CA ILE A 163 -8.93 -6.02 -9.43
C ILE A 163 -9.95 -6.74 -10.29
#